data_fc63ab8674fe5d8d114dc031b9c149ba
#
_entry.id   fc63ab8674fe5d8d114dc031b9c149ba
#
_cell.length_a   1.000
_cell.length_b   1.000
_cell.length_c   1.000
_cell.angle_alpha   90.00
_cell.angle_beta   90.00
_cell.angle_gamma   90.00
#
_symmetry.space_group_name_H-M   'P 1'
#
loop_
_entity.id
_entity.type
_entity.pdbx_description
1 polymer ?
#
loop_
_entity_poly.entity_id
_entity_poly.type
_entity_poly.pdbx_seq_one_letter_code
_entity_poly.pdbx_strand_id
1 'polypeptide(L)'
;MIKHRPFYTLILCLCLAVQSVWAGGDAASGKQKVESCNACHGADGNSLIPSNPKLAGQGERYLFKQLKNVQTGEREIAMMVGLLDHYNDQDLADIAAYYASQTQTQSFVEEKWVNLGREIYRNGNLDRGIPSCTGCHGPSGTGNAPAGFPMLAGQHAEYLAVQLKNFSIGNRHNDGEGKVMRDIAERMNDNEIQAVASYIAGLRP
;
A
#
# COMPACT_ATOMS: atom_id res chain seq x y z
N MET A 1 -15.54 65.70 -37.12
CA MET A 1 -15.67 64.21 -37.16
C MET A 1 -14.76 63.61 -36.11
N ILE A 2 -15.30 63.26 -34.96
CA ILE A 2 -14.56 62.68 -33.84
C ILE A 2 -14.71 61.16 -33.91
N LYS A 3 -13.62 60.43 -34.21
CA LYS A 3 -13.60 58.97 -34.27
C LYS A 3 -13.46 58.40 -32.84
N HIS A 4 -14.51 57.82 -32.29
CA HIS A 4 -14.48 57.03 -31.06
C HIS A 4 -13.83 55.66 -31.36
N ARG A 5 -12.68 55.40 -30.70
CA ARG A 5 -12.07 54.06 -30.65
C ARG A 5 -12.67 53.30 -29.47
N PRO A 6 -13.18 52.10 -29.64
CA PRO A 6 -13.61 51.28 -28.50
C PRO A 6 -12.41 50.73 -27.74
N PHE A 7 -12.38 51.02 -26.45
CA PHE A 7 -11.45 50.38 -25.48
C PHE A 7 -11.96 48.97 -25.17
N TYR A 8 -11.31 47.94 -25.72
CA TYR A 8 -11.54 46.57 -25.29
C TYR A 8 -10.76 46.32 -24.00
N THR A 9 -11.47 46.28 -22.86
CA THR A 9 -10.90 45.84 -21.56
C THR A 9 -10.78 44.33 -21.56
N LEU A 10 -9.57 43.82 -21.72
CA LEU A 10 -9.25 42.41 -21.63
C LEU A 10 -9.30 42.00 -20.18
N ILE A 11 -10.39 41.37 -19.72
CA ILE A 11 -10.49 40.79 -18.39
C ILE A 11 -9.73 39.44 -18.40
N LEU A 12 -8.50 39.46 -17.90
CA LEU A 12 -7.70 38.25 -17.74
C LEU A 12 -8.23 37.50 -16.48
N CYS A 13 -9.12 36.52 -16.67
CA CYS A 13 -9.53 35.61 -15.63
C CYS A 13 -8.35 34.68 -15.26
N LEU A 14 -7.66 35.05 -14.17
CA LEU A 14 -6.64 34.19 -13.58
C LEU A 14 -7.32 33.04 -12.85
N CYS A 15 -7.54 31.92 -13.55
CA CYS A 15 -7.95 30.66 -12.90
C CYS A 15 -6.80 30.14 -12.06
N LEU A 16 -6.78 30.46 -10.77
CA LEU A 16 -5.94 29.81 -9.77
C LEU A 16 -6.45 28.36 -9.64
N ALA A 17 -5.87 27.44 -10.39
CA ALA A 17 -6.02 26.02 -10.14
C ALA A 17 -5.37 25.73 -8.78
N VAL A 18 -6.20 25.58 -7.74
CA VAL A 18 -5.76 25.04 -6.45
C VAL A 18 -5.42 23.57 -6.71
N GLN A 19 -4.17 23.32 -7.05
CA GLN A 19 -3.65 21.97 -7.06
C GLN A 19 -3.55 21.54 -5.59
N SER A 20 -4.34 20.56 -5.20
CA SER A 20 -4.17 19.87 -3.91
C SER A 20 -2.80 19.19 -3.92
N VAL A 21 -1.80 19.91 -3.48
CA VAL A 21 -0.48 19.33 -3.23
C VAL A 21 -0.69 18.37 -2.05
N TRP A 22 -0.44 17.10 -2.25
CA TRP A 22 -0.28 16.15 -1.15
C TRP A 22 0.84 16.71 -0.25
N ALA A 23 0.47 17.34 0.84
CA ALA A 23 1.41 17.66 1.90
C ALA A 23 1.69 16.31 2.60
N GLY A 24 2.88 15.77 2.43
CA GLY A 24 3.32 14.57 3.15
C GLY A 24 3.18 14.77 4.66
N GLY A 25 3.13 13.66 5.41
CA GLY A 25 3.08 13.71 6.86
C GLY A 25 4.44 14.10 7.48
N ASP A 26 4.40 14.52 8.74
CA ASP A 26 5.58 14.76 9.57
C ASP A 26 5.91 13.51 10.40
N ALA A 27 7.05 12.87 10.13
CA ALA A 27 7.45 11.63 10.79
C ALA A 27 7.72 11.82 12.30
N ALA A 28 8.17 13.00 12.74
CA ALA A 28 8.40 13.28 14.15
C ALA A 28 7.09 13.43 14.92
N SER A 29 6.10 14.07 14.31
CA SER A 29 4.73 14.14 14.83
C SER A 29 4.07 12.77 14.83
N GLY A 30 4.29 11.95 13.77
CA GLY A 30 3.78 10.58 13.67
C GLY A 30 4.30 9.67 14.78
N LYS A 31 5.59 9.79 15.11
CA LYS A 31 6.20 9.02 16.21
C LYS A 31 5.46 9.17 17.54
N GLN A 32 4.90 10.35 17.81
CA GLN A 32 4.18 10.63 19.06
C GLN A 32 2.77 10.01 19.08
N LYS A 33 2.27 9.56 17.93
CA LYS A 33 0.90 9.07 17.74
C LYS A 33 0.79 7.54 17.65
N VAL A 34 1.92 6.83 17.56
CA VAL A 34 1.92 5.37 17.26
C VAL A 34 1.99 4.47 18.50
N GLU A 35 1.91 5.02 19.72
CA GLU A 35 2.05 4.22 20.95
C GLU A 35 1.05 3.04 21.00
N SER A 36 -0.21 3.30 20.66
CA SER A 36 -1.25 2.26 20.61
C SER A 36 -1.04 1.22 19.51
N CYS A 37 -0.25 1.54 18.48
CA CYS A 37 0.03 0.64 17.36
C CYS A 37 1.15 -0.37 17.69
N ASN A 38 2.02 0.00 18.65
CA ASN A 38 3.26 -0.73 18.97
C ASN A 38 3.02 -2.17 19.42
N ALA A 39 1.93 -2.43 20.16
CA ALA A 39 1.61 -3.74 20.68
C ALA A 39 1.45 -4.81 19.57
N CYS A 40 0.94 -4.41 18.40
CA CYS A 40 0.68 -5.30 17.28
C CYS A 40 1.70 -5.17 16.14
N HIS A 41 2.20 -3.96 15.90
CA HIS A 41 3.07 -3.67 14.75
C HIS A 41 4.55 -3.46 15.12
N GLY A 42 4.90 -3.48 16.42
CA GLY A 42 6.23 -3.15 16.90
C GLY A 42 6.46 -1.62 16.96
N ALA A 43 7.37 -1.17 17.81
CA ALA A 43 7.62 0.25 18.04
C ALA A 43 8.14 0.98 16.78
N ASP A 44 8.84 0.26 15.92
CA ASP A 44 9.39 0.73 14.66
C ASP A 44 8.61 0.24 13.42
N GLY A 45 7.45 -0.39 13.62
CA GLY A 45 6.66 -0.97 12.55
C GLY A 45 7.14 -2.34 12.07
N ASN A 46 8.09 -2.98 12.76
CA ASN A 46 8.53 -4.34 12.47
C ASN A 46 7.82 -5.34 13.37
N SER A 47 6.57 -5.68 13.02
CA SER A 47 5.80 -6.67 13.75
C SER A 47 6.56 -7.99 13.91
N LEU A 48 6.52 -8.57 15.10
CA LEU A 48 7.00 -9.92 15.36
C LEU A 48 5.90 -10.99 15.18
N ILE A 49 4.67 -10.56 14.98
CA ILE A 49 3.50 -11.41 14.81
C ILE A 49 3.26 -11.63 13.31
N PRO A 50 3.38 -12.87 12.78
CA PRO A 50 3.31 -13.11 11.34
C PRO A 50 1.99 -12.74 10.66
N SER A 51 0.89 -12.74 11.39
CA SER A 51 -0.42 -12.30 10.90
C SER A 51 -0.59 -10.78 10.84
N ASN A 52 0.23 -10.02 11.58
CA ASN A 52 0.20 -8.56 11.60
C ASN A 52 1.25 -8.01 10.63
N PRO A 53 0.91 -7.07 9.75
CA PRO A 53 1.87 -6.57 8.78
C PRO A 53 3.01 -5.78 9.42
N LYS A 54 4.19 -5.91 8.84
CA LYS A 54 5.24 -4.92 9.00
C LYS A 54 4.82 -3.64 8.28
N LEU A 55 4.95 -2.52 8.96
CA LEU A 55 4.63 -1.18 8.46
C LEU A 55 5.91 -0.40 8.09
N ALA A 56 7.06 -0.78 8.68
CA ALA A 56 8.35 -0.17 8.46
C ALA A 56 8.72 -0.14 6.97
N GLY A 57 9.20 1.01 6.49
CA GLY A 57 9.65 1.21 5.11
C GLY A 57 8.57 1.15 4.04
N GLN A 58 7.32 0.97 4.41
CA GLN A 58 6.21 0.94 3.46
C GLN A 58 5.95 2.34 2.90
N GLY A 59 5.53 2.43 1.64
CA GLY A 59 5.25 3.71 0.99
C GLY A 59 4.22 4.54 1.75
N GLU A 60 4.57 5.79 2.08
CA GLU A 60 3.74 6.70 2.87
C GLU A 60 2.34 6.86 2.28
N ARG A 61 2.25 7.07 0.97
CA ARG A 61 0.97 7.22 0.26
C ARG A 61 0.09 5.97 0.36
N TYR A 62 0.72 4.79 0.29
CA TYR A 62 -0.01 3.53 0.47
C TYR A 62 -0.48 3.38 1.92
N LEU A 63 0.39 3.65 2.91
CA LEU A 63 0.01 3.58 4.33
C LEU A 63 -1.15 4.52 4.64
N PHE A 64 -1.06 5.78 4.23
CA PHE A 64 -2.15 6.74 4.44
C PHE A 64 -3.47 6.24 3.86
N LYS A 65 -3.46 5.75 2.61
CA LYS A 65 -4.66 5.15 2.00
C LYS A 65 -5.19 4.00 2.84
N GLN A 66 -4.32 3.10 3.33
CA GLN A 66 -4.77 1.97 4.15
C GLN A 66 -5.38 2.42 5.48
N LEU A 67 -4.74 3.39 6.17
CA LEU A 67 -5.26 3.95 7.41
C LEU A 67 -6.65 4.59 7.21
N LYS A 68 -6.80 5.38 6.14
CA LYS A 68 -8.11 5.96 5.77
C LYS A 68 -9.15 4.88 5.48
N ASN A 69 -8.80 3.87 4.70
CA ASN A 69 -9.74 2.80 4.36
C ASN A 69 -10.16 1.99 5.59
N VAL A 70 -9.26 1.78 6.57
CA VAL A 70 -9.61 1.13 7.84
C VAL A 70 -10.50 2.04 8.68
N GLN A 71 -10.18 3.33 8.79
CA GLN A 71 -10.97 4.32 9.52
C GLN A 71 -12.40 4.43 8.98
N THR A 72 -12.57 4.41 7.65
CA THR A 72 -13.87 4.55 6.99
C THR A 72 -14.63 3.23 6.80
N GLY A 73 -14.03 2.09 7.17
CA GLY A 73 -14.61 0.76 6.95
C GLY A 73 -14.50 0.24 5.51
N GLU A 74 -13.86 0.98 4.58
CA GLU A 74 -13.60 0.48 3.23
C GLU A 74 -12.65 -0.73 3.23
N ARG A 75 -11.81 -0.83 4.26
CA ARG A 75 -11.00 -1.99 4.56
C ARG A 75 -11.32 -2.50 5.96
N GLU A 76 -12.06 -3.59 6.02
CA GLU A 76 -12.45 -4.19 7.30
C GLU A 76 -11.31 -5.04 7.87
N ILE A 77 -10.87 -4.68 9.08
CA ILE A 77 -9.91 -5.44 9.89
C ILE A 77 -10.42 -5.45 11.33
N ALA A 78 -11.01 -6.56 11.73
CA ALA A 78 -11.70 -6.66 13.03
C ALA A 78 -10.86 -6.18 14.22
N MET A 79 -9.55 -6.48 14.21
CA MET A 79 -8.61 -6.07 15.26
C MET A 79 -8.30 -4.57 15.29
N MET A 80 -8.66 -3.84 14.24
CA MET A 80 -8.39 -2.39 14.11
C MET A 80 -9.65 -1.53 14.21
N VAL A 81 -10.81 -2.13 14.38
CA VAL A 81 -12.08 -1.39 14.52
C VAL A 81 -12.00 -0.41 15.68
N GLY A 82 -12.31 0.86 15.40
CA GLY A 82 -12.32 1.94 16.39
C GLY A 82 -10.95 2.51 16.77
N LEU A 83 -9.85 1.85 16.43
CA LEU A 83 -8.50 2.33 16.84
C LEU A 83 -8.10 3.63 16.14
N LEU A 84 -8.66 3.94 14.98
CA LEU A 84 -8.32 5.10 14.18
C LEU A 84 -9.35 6.25 14.26
N ASP A 85 -10.46 6.09 14.97
CA ASP A 85 -11.59 7.02 14.93
C ASP A 85 -11.26 8.43 15.43
N HIS A 86 -10.30 8.55 16.34
CA HIS A 86 -9.89 9.83 16.94
C HIS A 86 -8.82 10.59 16.15
N TYR A 87 -8.24 9.99 15.09
CA TYR A 87 -7.24 10.65 14.26
C TYR A 87 -7.89 11.41 13.10
N ASN A 88 -7.41 12.64 12.86
CA ASN A 88 -7.74 13.37 11.64
C ASN A 88 -6.82 12.98 10.48
N ASP A 89 -7.04 13.52 9.27
CA ASP A 89 -6.28 13.16 8.07
C ASP A 89 -4.80 13.51 8.19
N GLN A 90 -4.44 14.62 8.86
CA GLN A 90 -3.06 14.98 9.09
C GLN A 90 -2.38 14.01 10.06
N ASP A 91 -3.08 13.58 11.11
CA ASP A 91 -2.56 12.58 12.03
C ASP A 91 -2.25 11.25 11.33
N LEU A 92 -3.16 10.81 10.46
CA LEU A 92 -2.95 9.60 9.65
C LEU A 92 -1.80 9.75 8.66
N ALA A 93 -1.61 10.95 8.08
CA ALA A 93 -0.48 11.24 7.22
C ALA A 93 0.85 11.21 8.01
N ASP A 94 0.88 11.80 9.20
CA ASP A 94 2.04 11.79 10.08
C ASP A 94 2.43 10.37 10.52
N ILE A 95 1.44 9.54 10.89
CA ILE A 95 1.65 8.13 11.21
C ILE A 95 2.23 7.37 10.01
N ALA A 96 1.69 7.62 8.81
CA ALA A 96 2.18 7.01 7.57
C ALA A 96 3.63 7.42 7.28
N ALA A 97 3.97 8.70 7.43
CA ALA A 97 5.32 9.23 7.27
C ALA A 97 6.30 8.61 8.28
N TYR A 98 5.88 8.45 9.55
CA TYR A 98 6.71 7.80 10.57
C TYR A 98 7.09 6.38 10.16
N TYR A 99 6.12 5.52 9.83
CA TYR A 99 6.42 4.15 9.45
C TYR A 99 7.16 4.05 8.12
N ALA A 100 6.88 4.94 7.17
CA ALA A 100 7.63 5.01 5.91
C ALA A 100 9.11 5.32 6.11
N SER A 101 9.45 6.10 7.15
CA SER A 101 10.84 6.46 7.49
C SER A 101 11.61 5.34 8.21
N GLN A 102 10.93 4.27 8.64
CA GLN A 102 11.58 3.18 9.37
C GLN A 102 12.23 2.17 8.41
N THR A 103 13.23 1.46 8.93
CA THR A 103 13.90 0.38 8.17
C THR A 103 13.19 -0.95 8.43
N GLN A 104 12.73 -1.60 7.37
CA GLN A 104 12.08 -2.90 7.50
C GLN A 104 13.09 -4.02 7.77
N THR A 105 12.76 -4.89 8.73
CA THR A 105 13.52 -6.12 8.98
C THR A 105 13.22 -7.18 7.92
N GLN A 106 14.21 -8.03 7.67
CA GLN A 106 14.10 -9.09 6.66
C GLN A 106 13.24 -10.26 7.15
N SER A 107 12.55 -10.89 6.22
CA SER A 107 11.93 -12.22 6.41
C SER A 107 12.63 -13.24 5.52
N PHE A 108 12.20 -14.50 5.57
CA PHE A 108 12.85 -15.59 4.85
C PHE A 108 11.83 -16.33 3.97
N VAL A 109 12.33 -16.91 2.88
CA VAL A 109 11.56 -17.81 2.02
C VAL A 109 11.73 -19.24 2.51
N GLU A 110 10.67 -20.04 2.48
CA GLU A 110 10.75 -21.47 2.67
C GLU A 110 11.25 -22.14 1.38
N GLU A 111 12.27 -23.00 1.51
CA GLU A 111 12.97 -23.62 0.37
C GLU A 111 12.01 -24.29 -0.62
N LYS A 112 11.01 -25.02 -0.12
CA LYS A 112 10.01 -25.71 -0.96
C LYS A 112 9.23 -24.79 -1.90
N TRP A 113 9.12 -23.49 -1.56
CA TRP A 113 8.36 -22.50 -2.31
C TRP A 113 9.19 -21.65 -3.26
N VAL A 114 10.54 -21.71 -3.19
CA VAL A 114 11.43 -20.82 -3.96
C VAL A 114 11.15 -20.87 -5.45
N ASN A 115 11.05 -22.04 -6.04
CA ASN A 115 10.92 -22.18 -7.49
C ASN A 115 9.55 -21.74 -7.99
N LEU A 116 8.47 -22.24 -7.41
CA LEU A 116 7.11 -21.87 -7.81
C LEU A 116 6.84 -20.39 -7.51
N GLY A 117 7.24 -19.90 -6.33
CA GLY A 117 7.03 -18.51 -5.94
C GLY A 117 7.78 -17.55 -6.85
N ARG A 118 9.03 -17.88 -7.21
CA ARG A 118 9.82 -17.11 -8.17
C ARG A 118 9.16 -17.07 -9.55
N GLU A 119 8.68 -18.21 -10.03
CA GLU A 119 8.00 -18.29 -11.32
C GLU A 119 6.78 -17.38 -11.36
N ILE A 120 5.89 -17.51 -10.40
CA ILE A 120 4.67 -16.68 -10.32
C ILE A 120 5.04 -15.20 -10.16
N TYR A 121 5.98 -14.86 -9.29
CA TYR A 121 6.34 -13.46 -9.03
C TYR A 121 6.92 -12.78 -10.27
N ARG A 122 7.83 -13.47 -11.00
CA ARG A 122 8.58 -12.89 -12.11
C ARG A 122 7.89 -13.01 -13.45
N ASN A 123 7.23 -14.13 -13.70
CA ASN A 123 6.66 -14.45 -15.01
C ASN A 123 5.13 -14.49 -15.01
N GLY A 124 4.51 -14.64 -13.83
CA GLY A 124 3.06 -14.87 -13.72
C GLY A 124 2.68 -16.29 -14.14
N ASN A 125 1.44 -16.44 -14.58
CA ASN A 125 0.93 -17.68 -15.20
C ASN A 125 -0.02 -17.26 -16.32
N LEU A 126 0.49 -17.20 -17.55
CA LEU A 126 -0.25 -16.67 -18.71
C LEU A 126 -1.44 -17.56 -19.08
N ASP A 127 -1.34 -18.88 -18.90
CA ASP A 127 -2.42 -19.82 -19.18
C ASP A 127 -3.66 -19.57 -18.30
N ARG A 128 -3.42 -19.00 -17.11
CA ARG A 128 -4.46 -18.60 -16.17
C ARG A 128 -4.74 -17.11 -16.16
N GLY A 129 -4.07 -16.35 -17.02
CA GLY A 129 -4.19 -14.89 -17.09
C GLY A 129 -3.68 -14.18 -15.84
N ILE A 130 -2.69 -14.75 -15.13
CA ILE A 130 -2.02 -14.14 -13.98
C ILE A 130 -0.80 -13.38 -14.49
N PRO A 131 -0.79 -12.03 -14.44
CA PRO A 131 0.37 -11.26 -14.87
C PRO A 131 1.53 -11.39 -13.88
N SER A 132 2.75 -11.03 -14.32
CA SER A 132 3.92 -10.89 -13.46
C SER A 132 3.68 -9.82 -12.37
N CYS A 133 3.98 -10.15 -11.12
CA CYS A 133 3.89 -9.21 -9.99
C CYS A 133 4.91 -8.06 -10.11
N THR A 134 6.04 -8.33 -10.80
CA THR A 134 7.14 -7.37 -10.98
C THR A 134 6.73 -6.11 -11.72
N GLY A 135 5.71 -6.18 -12.59
CA GLY A 135 5.24 -5.02 -13.38
C GLY A 135 4.75 -3.85 -12.52
N CYS A 136 4.12 -4.16 -11.39
CA CYS A 136 3.60 -3.15 -10.46
C CYS A 136 4.44 -3.04 -9.19
N HIS A 137 4.89 -4.18 -8.64
CA HIS A 137 5.60 -4.21 -7.35
C HIS A 137 7.13 -4.17 -7.46
N GLY A 138 7.66 -4.09 -8.68
CA GLY A 138 9.10 -4.06 -8.95
C GLY A 138 9.79 -5.42 -8.85
N PRO A 139 10.96 -5.61 -9.49
CA PRO A 139 11.65 -6.90 -9.55
C PRO A 139 12.19 -7.37 -8.20
N SER A 140 12.47 -6.47 -7.28
CA SER A 140 12.88 -6.75 -5.90
C SER A 140 11.77 -6.54 -4.86
N GLY A 141 10.54 -6.26 -5.29
CA GLY A 141 9.40 -6.09 -4.40
C GLY A 141 9.36 -4.75 -3.66
N THR A 142 10.08 -3.75 -4.13
CA THR A 142 10.14 -2.41 -3.50
C THR A 142 8.86 -1.59 -3.69
N GLY A 143 7.96 -2.04 -4.56
CA GLY A 143 6.76 -1.29 -4.92
C GLY A 143 7.03 -0.12 -5.85
N ASN A 144 6.04 0.75 -5.99
CA ASN A 144 6.12 2.02 -6.70
C ASN A 144 5.37 3.08 -5.88
N ALA A 145 6.09 3.79 -5.01
CA ALA A 145 5.49 4.75 -4.07
C ALA A 145 4.70 5.88 -4.77
N PRO A 146 5.17 6.50 -5.87
CA PRO A 146 4.40 7.50 -6.62
C PRO A 146 3.07 6.97 -7.16
N ALA A 147 3.04 5.70 -7.59
CA ALA A 147 1.82 5.06 -8.11
C ALA A 147 0.93 4.47 -7.00
N GLY A 148 1.39 4.48 -5.74
CA GLY A 148 0.68 3.89 -4.61
C GLY A 148 0.74 2.35 -4.56
N PHE A 149 1.63 1.73 -5.34
CA PHE A 149 1.84 0.29 -5.25
C PHE A 149 2.75 -0.05 -4.06
N PRO A 150 2.31 -0.94 -3.16
CA PRO A 150 3.04 -1.22 -1.92
C PRO A 150 4.35 -1.95 -2.15
N MET A 151 5.30 -1.69 -1.25
CA MET A 151 6.43 -2.56 -1.03
C MET A 151 5.94 -3.91 -0.47
N LEU A 152 6.43 -4.99 -1.03
CA LEU A 152 6.10 -6.36 -0.64
C LEU A 152 7.30 -7.10 -0.03
N ALA A 153 8.52 -6.75 -0.48
CA ALA A 153 9.74 -7.38 -0.02
C ALA A 153 9.85 -7.39 1.51
N GLY A 154 10.30 -8.52 2.07
CA GLY A 154 10.52 -8.65 3.50
C GLY A 154 9.27 -8.70 4.38
N GLN A 155 8.07 -8.56 3.81
CA GLN A 155 6.80 -8.69 4.53
C GLN A 155 6.58 -10.14 5.00
N HIS A 156 5.80 -10.35 6.04
CA HIS A 156 5.45 -11.69 6.51
C HIS A 156 4.71 -12.50 5.45
N ALA A 157 5.17 -13.72 5.19
CA ALA A 157 4.55 -14.62 4.22
C ALA A 157 3.09 -14.94 4.59
N GLU A 158 2.81 -15.17 5.87
CA GLU A 158 1.45 -15.43 6.37
C GLU A 158 0.52 -14.25 6.07
N TYR A 159 0.94 -13.03 6.40
CA TYR A 159 0.15 -11.84 6.10
C TYR A 159 -0.10 -11.69 4.59
N LEU A 160 0.93 -11.87 3.75
CA LEU A 160 0.79 -11.78 2.29
C LEU A 160 -0.19 -12.81 1.75
N ALA A 161 -0.10 -14.08 2.21
CA ALA A 161 -1.00 -15.14 1.79
C ALA A 161 -2.46 -14.85 2.17
N VAL A 162 -2.68 -14.38 3.41
CA VAL A 162 -4.02 -13.95 3.87
C VAL A 162 -4.55 -12.79 3.04
N GLN A 163 -3.72 -11.80 2.70
CA GLN A 163 -4.18 -10.68 1.89
C GLN A 163 -4.53 -11.10 0.46
N LEU A 164 -3.73 -11.96 -0.18
CA LEU A 164 -4.05 -12.49 -1.50
C LEU A 164 -5.34 -13.31 -1.45
N LYS A 165 -5.52 -14.16 -0.43
CA LYS A 165 -6.76 -14.91 -0.25
C LYS A 165 -7.97 -14.00 -0.06
N ASN A 166 -7.85 -12.96 0.76
CA ASN A 166 -8.93 -11.99 0.97
C ASN A 166 -9.28 -11.23 -0.31
N PHE A 167 -8.32 -10.89 -1.14
CA PHE A 167 -8.59 -10.33 -2.47
C PHE A 167 -9.31 -11.35 -3.36
N SER A 168 -8.87 -12.62 -3.38
CA SER A 168 -9.44 -13.65 -4.26
C SER A 168 -10.90 -13.97 -3.98
N ILE A 169 -11.34 -13.83 -2.71
CA ILE A 169 -12.73 -14.09 -2.30
C ILE A 169 -13.54 -12.81 -2.07
N GLY A 170 -12.96 -11.62 -2.36
CA GLY A 170 -13.64 -10.34 -2.25
C GLY A 170 -13.75 -9.76 -0.83
N ASN A 171 -13.24 -10.42 0.21
CA ASN A 171 -13.21 -9.89 1.59
C ASN A 171 -12.33 -8.64 1.71
N ARG A 172 -11.30 -8.52 0.87
CA ARG A 172 -10.55 -7.29 0.68
C ARG A 172 -10.86 -6.72 -0.70
N HIS A 173 -11.41 -5.51 -0.73
CA HIS A 173 -11.91 -4.89 -1.97
C HIS A 173 -11.46 -3.43 -2.14
N ASN A 174 -10.52 -2.96 -1.31
CA ASN A 174 -10.02 -1.59 -1.33
C ASN A 174 -8.90 -1.34 -2.37
N ASP A 175 -8.89 -2.13 -3.45
CA ASP A 175 -7.99 -2.01 -4.61
C ASP A 175 -8.53 -1.08 -5.73
N GLY A 176 -9.59 -0.35 -5.42
CA GLY A 176 -10.23 0.62 -6.30
C GLY A 176 -11.15 0.01 -7.34
N GLU A 177 -11.70 0.87 -8.21
CA GLU A 177 -12.68 0.49 -9.24
C GLU A 177 -12.09 -0.49 -10.27
N GLY A 178 -10.78 -0.39 -10.54
CA GLY A 178 -10.09 -1.28 -11.46
C GLY A 178 -9.93 -2.71 -10.98
N LYS A 179 -10.22 -3.02 -9.70
CA LYS A 179 -10.20 -4.37 -9.08
C LYS A 179 -8.94 -5.18 -9.36
N VAL A 180 -7.81 -4.52 -9.58
CA VAL A 180 -6.58 -5.14 -10.11
C VAL A 180 -6.11 -6.33 -9.26
N MET A 181 -6.05 -6.16 -7.93
CA MET A 181 -5.59 -7.25 -7.07
C MET A 181 -6.65 -8.35 -6.91
N ARG A 182 -7.93 -8.01 -6.92
CA ARG A 182 -9.02 -9.01 -6.90
C ARG A 182 -8.98 -9.87 -8.15
N ASP A 183 -8.91 -9.26 -9.32
CA ASP A 183 -8.88 -9.96 -10.61
C ASP A 183 -7.67 -10.87 -10.79
N ILE A 184 -6.51 -10.47 -10.23
CA ILE A 184 -5.31 -11.30 -10.23
C ILE A 184 -5.45 -12.45 -9.23
N ALA A 185 -5.83 -12.14 -7.99
CA ALA A 185 -5.85 -13.12 -6.91
C ALA A 185 -6.95 -14.19 -7.09
N GLU A 186 -8.10 -13.86 -7.68
CA GLU A 186 -9.17 -14.80 -8.00
C GLU A 186 -8.70 -15.94 -8.91
N ARG A 187 -7.72 -15.68 -9.78
CA ARG A 187 -7.14 -16.65 -10.70
C ARG A 187 -6.08 -17.54 -10.07
N MET A 188 -5.63 -17.21 -8.85
CA MET A 188 -4.60 -17.97 -8.15
C MET A 188 -5.20 -19.14 -7.35
N ASN A 189 -4.53 -20.29 -7.36
CA ASN A 189 -4.84 -21.38 -6.42
C ASN A 189 -4.06 -21.21 -5.11
N ASP A 190 -4.44 -21.98 -4.08
CA ASP A 190 -3.86 -21.84 -2.75
C ASP A 190 -2.33 -22.13 -2.72
N ASN A 191 -1.85 -23.08 -3.56
CA ASN A 191 -0.41 -23.35 -3.65
C ASN A 191 0.36 -22.18 -4.27
N GLU A 192 -0.19 -21.54 -5.31
CA GLU A 192 0.40 -20.34 -5.92
C GLU A 192 0.43 -19.17 -4.95
N ILE A 193 -0.65 -18.98 -4.20
CA ILE A 193 -0.73 -17.94 -3.14
C ILE A 193 0.35 -18.16 -2.08
N GLN A 194 0.46 -19.40 -1.55
CA GLN A 194 1.47 -19.71 -0.53
C GLN A 194 2.90 -19.57 -1.07
N ALA A 195 3.14 -20.05 -2.27
CA ALA A 195 4.47 -20.00 -2.89
C ALA A 195 4.93 -18.56 -3.15
N VAL A 196 4.07 -17.74 -3.77
CA VAL A 196 4.42 -16.36 -4.08
C VAL A 196 4.56 -15.52 -2.81
N ALA A 197 3.72 -15.71 -1.80
CA ALA A 197 3.80 -15.04 -0.50
C ALA A 197 5.12 -15.37 0.21
N SER A 198 5.51 -16.64 0.24
CA SER A 198 6.79 -17.08 0.82
C SER A 198 7.99 -16.51 0.04
N TYR A 199 7.95 -16.55 -1.30
CA TYR A 199 9.02 -15.99 -2.12
C TYR A 199 9.20 -14.48 -1.91
N ILE A 200 8.10 -13.73 -1.86
CA ILE A 200 8.09 -12.27 -1.62
C ILE A 200 8.69 -11.94 -0.26
N ALA A 201 8.39 -12.72 0.78
CA ALA A 201 8.96 -12.53 2.12
C ALA A 201 10.49 -12.59 2.12
N GLY A 202 11.08 -13.39 1.24
CA GLY A 202 12.53 -13.51 1.08
C GLY A 202 13.18 -12.50 0.13
N LEU A 203 12.40 -11.66 -0.58
CA LEU A 203 12.96 -10.63 -1.47
C LEU A 203 13.74 -9.58 -0.67
N ARG A 204 14.76 -9.03 -1.32
CA ARG A 204 15.61 -7.96 -0.78
C ARG A 204 15.43 -6.70 -1.63
N PRO A 205 15.08 -5.55 -1.00
CA PRO A 205 15.02 -4.24 -1.67
C PRO A 205 16.37 -3.81 -2.26
#